data_55e3eefd5af73473f27e7f19881c0ac3
#
_entry.id   55e3eefd5af73473f27e7f19881c0ac3
#
_cell.length_a   1.000
_cell.length_b   1.000
_cell.length_c   1.000
_cell.angle_alpha   90.00
_cell.angle_beta   90.00
_cell.angle_gamma   90.00
#
_symmetry.space_group_name_H-M   'P 1'
#
loop_
_entity.id
_entity.type
_entity.pdbx_description
1 polymer ?
#
loop_
_entity_poly.entity_id
_entity_poly.type
_entity_poly.pdbx_seq_one_letter_code
_entity_poly.pdbx_strand_id
1 'polypeptide(L)'
;MNYFITPDLKDMSGGNKYDLNILNYLNDNNYKLTNIFIIKYNDSLINIFIKINKLPRNSTLLIDGLIAAKMHLVINTLIKKYKIILLIHHPVSYENNKYGDTKLKLKEKVIFSKAHSIITVSYSMKKVIKKMLNYKKEIYVIKPGVDDIYHHNHVNVERTYNIVTTGSVIRRKNIEKCIEVLSYLDNKWTLSIIGDYDITDNYYKKLKLLINKHNLDNRVTFHGMIENETDLIMILKKSMIYICLSKYEGYGMANIEAATIGLPLVVTDLPVFRENLKGYNRKYINLKKINTIIDAVKDMAETKVHKNITAHKWKDVGYKFKRVLNES
;
A
#
# COMPACT_ATOMS: atom_id res chain seq x y z
N MET A 1 -13.02 24.20 11.13
CA MET A 1 -11.90 24.09 10.16
C MET A 1 -11.44 22.65 10.12
N ASN A 2 -11.01 22.17 8.95
CA ASN A 2 -10.57 20.79 8.77
C ASN A 2 -9.07 20.78 8.42
N TYR A 3 -8.29 19.93 9.08
CA TYR A 3 -6.84 19.81 8.87
C TYR A 3 -6.50 18.35 8.55
N PHE A 4 -5.62 18.14 7.57
CA PHE A 4 -5.05 16.83 7.31
C PHE A 4 -3.61 16.79 7.82
N ILE A 5 -3.35 15.92 8.78
CA ILE A 5 -2.05 15.73 9.41
C ILE A 5 -1.40 14.52 8.76
N THR A 6 -0.40 14.75 7.92
CA THR A 6 0.26 13.70 7.12
C THR A 6 1.77 13.70 7.32
N PRO A 7 2.47 12.60 7.00
CA PRO A 7 3.90 12.65 6.71
C PRO A 7 4.17 13.49 5.45
N ASP A 8 5.44 13.66 5.08
CA ASP A 8 5.78 14.24 3.78
C ASP A 8 5.27 13.29 2.67
N LEU A 9 4.42 13.82 1.79
CA LEU A 9 3.78 13.04 0.71
C LEU A 9 4.66 12.88 -0.53
N LYS A 10 5.91 13.40 -0.50
CA LYS A 10 6.85 13.26 -1.62
C LYS A 10 7.30 11.83 -1.86
N ASP A 11 7.34 11.02 -0.78
CA ASP A 11 7.65 9.61 -0.91
C ASP A 11 6.47 8.88 -1.56
N MET A 12 6.70 8.25 -2.71
CA MET A 12 5.66 7.59 -3.53
C MET A 12 5.20 6.23 -2.97
N SER A 13 5.05 6.11 -1.65
CA SER A 13 4.42 4.93 -1.06
C SER A 13 2.94 4.84 -1.44
N GLY A 14 2.37 3.63 -1.44
CA GLY A 14 0.93 3.46 -1.72
C GLY A 14 0.03 4.24 -0.76
N GLY A 15 0.43 4.38 0.52
CA GLY A 15 -0.28 5.22 1.49
C GLY A 15 -0.25 6.69 1.09
N ASN A 16 0.95 7.22 0.81
CA ASN A 16 1.12 8.62 0.41
C ASN A 16 0.41 8.93 -0.93
N LYS A 17 0.44 8.00 -1.90
CA LYS A 17 -0.33 8.13 -3.15
C LYS A 17 -1.84 8.23 -2.87
N TYR A 18 -2.36 7.41 -1.95
CA TYR A 18 -3.76 7.50 -1.52
C TYR A 18 -4.07 8.87 -0.91
N ASP A 19 -3.27 9.30 0.06
CA ASP A 19 -3.45 10.56 0.78
C ASP A 19 -3.42 11.77 -0.17
N LEU A 20 -2.46 11.78 -1.10
CA LEU A 20 -2.32 12.84 -2.10
C LEU A 20 -3.53 12.92 -3.03
N ASN A 21 -4.01 11.76 -3.53
CA ASN A 21 -5.18 11.73 -4.42
C ASN A 21 -6.46 12.22 -3.70
N ILE A 22 -6.65 11.81 -2.43
CA ILE A 22 -7.78 12.29 -1.64
C ILE A 22 -7.69 13.80 -1.42
N LEU A 23 -6.51 14.29 -1.08
CA LEU A 23 -6.28 15.70 -0.85
C LEU A 23 -6.58 16.53 -2.10
N ASN A 24 -6.02 16.14 -3.25
CA ASN A 24 -6.26 16.82 -4.53
C ASN A 24 -7.75 16.84 -4.86
N TYR A 25 -8.44 15.69 -4.77
CA TYR A 25 -9.87 15.63 -5.03
C TYR A 25 -10.68 16.56 -4.12
N LEU A 26 -10.37 16.59 -2.83
CA LEU A 26 -11.10 17.42 -1.88
C LEU A 26 -10.88 18.91 -2.15
N ASN A 27 -9.67 19.32 -2.51
CA ASN A 27 -9.36 20.70 -2.85
C ASN A 27 -10.05 21.13 -4.15
N ASP A 28 -10.00 20.30 -5.20
CA ASP A 28 -10.61 20.57 -6.51
C ASP A 28 -12.14 20.67 -6.44
N ASN A 29 -12.76 20.02 -5.45
CA ASN A 29 -14.21 20.01 -5.27
C ASN A 29 -14.68 20.94 -4.12
N ASN A 30 -13.94 21.99 -3.84
CA ASN A 30 -14.28 23.03 -2.85
C ASN A 30 -14.55 22.53 -1.42
N TYR A 31 -14.10 21.33 -1.09
CA TYR A 31 -14.07 20.89 0.28
C TYR A 31 -12.75 21.35 0.91
N LYS A 32 -12.77 22.54 1.47
CA LYS A 32 -11.57 23.12 2.11
C LYS A 32 -11.09 22.25 3.27
N LEU A 33 -10.23 21.29 2.98
CA LEU A 33 -9.21 20.87 3.92
C LEU A 33 -8.22 22.02 3.99
N THR A 34 -8.37 22.88 4.96
CA THR A 34 -7.80 24.22 4.95
C THR A 34 -6.28 24.24 5.05
N ASN A 35 -5.63 23.15 5.45
CA ASN A 35 -4.16 23.04 5.43
C ASN A 35 -3.71 21.60 5.59
N ILE A 36 -2.74 21.20 4.76
CA ILE A 36 -1.91 20.04 5.01
C ILE A 36 -0.91 20.43 6.10
N PHE A 37 -0.92 19.70 7.18
CA PHE A 37 0.04 19.92 8.24
C PHE A 37 1.07 18.79 8.21
N ILE A 38 2.18 19.02 7.50
CA ILE A 38 3.24 18.02 7.33
C ILE A 38 4.02 17.86 8.62
N ILE A 39 4.06 16.65 9.14
CA ILE A 39 4.89 16.25 10.27
C ILE A 39 6.03 15.39 9.73
N LYS A 40 7.27 15.83 9.94
CA LYS A 40 8.44 15.04 9.55
C LYS A 40 8.43 13.72 10.31
N TYR A 41 8.77 12.62 9.61
CA TYR A 41 8.79 11.29 10.23
C TYR A 41 9.65 11.23 11.51
N ASN A 42 10.74 12.00 11.57
CA ASN A 42 11.63 12.07 12.73
C ASN A 42 11.23 13.12 13.78
N ASP A 43 10.10 13.81 13.59
CA ASP A 43 9.62 14.75 14.61
C ASP A 43 9.37 14.01 15.94
N SER A 44 9.86 14.61 17.03
CA SER A 44 9.59 14.11 18.37
C SER A 44 8.10 14.25 18.72
N LEU A 45 7.60 13.43 19.65
CA LEU A 45 6.23 13.52 20.14
C LEU A 45 5.90 14.94 20.65
N ILE A 46 6.86 15.59 21.30
CA ILE A 46 6.71 16.96 21.83
C ILE A 46 6.50 17.94 20.69
N ASN A 47 7.33 17.86 19.64
CA ASN A 47 7.20 18.72 18.46
C ASN A 47 5.86 18.53 17.75
N ILE A 48 5.43 17.28 17.59
CA ILE A 48 4.12 16.93 17.01
C ILE A 48 3.00 17.56 17.83
N PHE A 49 3.06 17.40 19.16
CA PHE A 49 2.05 17.95 20.06
C PHE A 49 2.00 19.46 20.01
N ILE A 50 3.17 20.15 20.06
CA ILE A 50 3.25 21.61 19.99
C ILE A 50 2.66 22.13 18.68
N LYS A 51 3.00 21.50 17.56
CA LYS A 51 2.49 21.87 16.23
C LYS A 51 0.96 21.76 16.18
N ILE A 52 0.41 20.61 16.58
CA ILE A 52 -1.03 20.38 16.55
C ILE A 52 -1.77 21.27 17.55
N ASN A 53 -1.21 21.49 18.72
CA ASN A 53 -1.85 22.28 19.78
C ASN A 53 -2.02 23.77 19.45
N LYS A 54 -1.33 24.28 18.41
CA LYS A 54 -1.49 25.63 17.87
C LYS A 54 -2.70 25.78 16.94
N LEU A 55 -3.31 24.67 16.51
CA LEU A 55 -4.47 24.73 15.63
C LEU A 55 -5.71 25.25 16.39
N PRO A 56 -6.67 25.89 15.70
CA PRO A 56 -7.90 26.38 16.31
C PRO A 56 -8.68 25.24 16.97
N ARG A 57 -9.22 25.53 18.17
CA ARG A 57 -10.08 24.59 18.90
C ARG A 57 -11.33 24.22 18.07
N ASN A 58 -11.93 23.08 18.37
CA ASN A 58 -13.11 22.54 17.66
C ASN A 58 -12.87 22.25 16.17
N SER A 59 -11.62 22.19 15.75
CA SER A 59 -11.27 21.73 14.40
C SER A 59 -11.39 20.21 14.27
N THR A 60 -11.66 19.75 13.07
CA THR A 60 -11.57 18.32 12.71
C THR A 60 -10.16 18.03 12.21
N LEU A 61 -9.51 17.05 12.82
CA LEU A 61 -8.19 16.57 12.41
C LEU A 61 -8.33 15.19 11.78
N LEU A 62 -8.08 15.10 10.47
CA LEU A 62 -7.81 13.85 9.81
C LEU A 62 -6.33 13.54 10.00
N ILE A 63 -5.99 12.40 10.58
CA ILE A 63 -4.60 12.07 10.95
C ILE A 63 -4.21 10.75 10.31
N ASP A 64 -3.13 10.77 9.51
CA ASP A 64 -2.54 9.55 8.96
C ASP A 64 -2.03 8.60 10.06
N GLY A 65 -2.13 7.30 9.80
CA GLY A 65 -1.80 6.24 10.75
C GLY A 65 -0.35 6.23 11.23
N LEU A 66 0.60 6.60 10.36
CA LEU A 66 2.03 6.69 10.73
C LEU A 66 2.26 7.77 11.78
N ILE A 67 1.60 8.92 11.61
CA ILE A 67 1.69 10.03 12.57
C ILE A 67 0.92 9.68 13.84
N ALA A 68 -0.29 9.16 13.70
CA ALA A 68 -1.13 8.76 14.81
C ALA A 68 -0.42 7.78 15.75
N ALA A 69 0.31 6.78 15.23
CA ALA A 69 1.02 5.78 16.01
C ALA A 69 1.97 6.37 17.07
N LYS A 70 2.43 7.60 16.87
CA LYS A 70 3.31 8.34 17.82
C LYS A 70 2.55 9.05 18.93
N MET A 71 1.22 9.22 18.81
CA MET A 71 0.45 10.17 19.64
C MET A 71 -0.16 9.55 20.90
N HIS A 72 0.17 8.32 21.26
CA HIS A 72 -0.48 7.56 22.35
C HIS A 72 -0.45 8.25 23.73
N LEU A 73 0.56 9.06 24.02
CA LEU A 73 0.66 9.81 25.30
C LEU A 73 -0.16 11.10 25.31
N VAL A 74 -0.38 11.71 24.14
CA VAL A 74 -1.03 13.03 24.04
C VAL A 74 -2.46 12.97 23.52
N ILE A 75 -2.92 11.82 23.06
CA ILE A 75 -4.24 11.65 22.43
C ILE A 75 -5.37 12.10 23.35
N ASN A 76 -5.28 11.81 24.66
CA ASN A 76 -6.30 12.20 25.64
C ASN A 76 -6.43 13.74 25.77
N THR A 77 -5.38 14.47 25.57
CA THR A 77 -5.40 15.96 25.57
C THR A 77 -5.98 16.48 24.27
N LEU A 78 -5.61 15.87 23.14
CA LEU A 78 -6.04 16.31 21.82
C LEU A 78 -7.55 16.10 21.59
N ILE A 79 -8.12 14.98 22.01
CA ILE A 79 -9.57 14.71 21.85
C ILE A 79 -10.47 15.68 22.63
N LYS A 80 -9.93 16.37 23.65
CA LYS A 80 -10.67 17.43 24.39
C LYS A 80 -10.76 18.73 23.60
N LYS A 81 -9.93 18.88 22.56
CA LYS A 81 -9.81 20.12 21.77
C LYS A 81 -10.28 19.94 20.33
N TYR A 82 -10.16 18.72 19.80
CA TYR A 82 -10.32 18.42 18.39
C TYR A 82 -11.18 17.18 18.19
N LYS A 83 -11.94 17.17 17.09
CA LYS A 83 -12.53 15.97 16.54
C LYS A 83 -11.48 15.21 15.75
N ILE A 84 -11.13 13.99 16.15
CA ILE A 84 -10.03 13.23 15.55
C ILE A 84 -10.61 12.08 14.71
N ILE A 85 -10.29 12.08 13.42
CA ILE A 85 -10.56 11.00 12.47
C ILE A 85 -9.21 10.41 12.06
N LEU A 86 -9.06 9.09 12.16
CA LEU A 86 -7.83 8.42 11.75
C LEU A 86 -7.97 7.83 10.35
N LEU A 87 -6.95 8.01 9.52
CA LEU A 87 -6.82 7.34 8.24
C LEU A 87 -5.76 6.23 8.36
N ILE A 88 -6.22 4.99 8.43
CA ILE A 88 -5.36 3.83 8.70
C ILE A 88 -5.23 2.97 7.45
N HIS A 89 -4.09 3.08 6.76
CA HIS A 89 -3.74 2.23 5.63
C HIS A 89 -3.47 0.80 6.09
N HIS A 90 -2.72 0.64 7.16
CA HIS A 90 -2.54 -0.56 7.96
C HIS A 90 -1.95 -0.18 9.33
N PRO A 91 -2.16 -0.97 10.38
CA PRO A 91 -1.51 -0.71 11.66
C PRO A 91 0.01 -0.86 11.54
N VAL A 92 0.75 0.13 12.04
CA VAL A 92 2.22 0.17 12.01
C VAL A 92 2.83 -1.03 12.75
N SER A 93 2.12 -1.53 13.78
CA SER A 93 2.52 -2.72 14.52
C SER A 93 2.67 -3.98 13.66
N TYR A 94 2.04 -4.03 12.48
CA TYR A 94 2.14 -5.16 11.54
C TYR A 94 3.21 -4.97 10.45
N GLU A 95 3.93 -3.86 10.41
CA GLU A 95 4.88 -3.56 9.33
C GLU A 95 5.99 -4.62 9.22
N ASN A 96 6.61 -4.96 10.33
CA ASN A 96 7.77 -5.87 10.35
C ASN A 96 7.48 -7.27 10.88
N ASN A 97 6.28 -7.52 11.41
CA ASN A 97 5.92 -8.80 12.02
C ASN A 97 4.49 -9.20 11.66
N LYS A 98 4.32 -10.41 11.11
CA LYS A 98 3.00 -11.00 10.78
C LYS A 98 2.02 -11.00 11.96
N TYR A 99 2.52 -11.14 13.18
CA TYR A 99 1.70 -11.17 14.41
C TYR A 99 1.58 -9.81 15.08
N GLY A 100 2.30 -8.81 14.57
CA GLY A 100 2.38 -7.47 15.12
C GLY A 100 3.38 -7.34 16.28
N ASP A 101 3.95 -6.13 16.43
CA ASP A 101 4.71 -5.74 17.60
C ASP A 101 3.75 -5.47 18.77
N THR A 102 3.88 -6.21 19.86
CA THR A 102 2.93 -6.16 21.00
C THR A 102 2.91 -4.78 21.67
N LYS A 103 4.08 -4.15 21.87
CA LYS A 103 4.14 -2.81 22.48
C LYS A 103 3.50 -1.74 21.57
N LEU A 104 3.82 -1.80 20.30
CA LEU A 104 3.27 -0.86 19.32
C LEU A 104 1.77 -1.06 19.14
N LYS A 105 1.32 -2.31 19.16
CA LYS A 105 -0.11 -2.67 19.09
C LYS A 105 -0.91 -2.14 20.28
N LEU A 106 -0.35 -2.14 21.49
CA LEU A 106 -0.98 -1.55 22.66
C LEU A 106 -1.11 -0.02 22.53
N LYS A 107 -0.06 0.65 22.02
CA LYS A 107 -0.09 2.09 21.72
C LYS A 107 -1.16 2.42 20.67
N GLU A 108 -1.20 1.70 19.57
CA GLU A 108 -2.21 1.86 18.52
C GLU A 108 -3.63 1.63 19.07
N LYS A 109 -3.83 0.60 19.90
CA LYS A 109 -5.13 0.33 20.54
C LYS A 109 -5.62 1.54 21.33
N VAL A 110 -4.74 2.21 22.10
CA VAL A 110 -5.10 3.43 22.84
C VAL A 110 -5.55 4.52 21.89
N ILE A 111 -4.79 4.79 20.82
CA ILE A 111 -5.10 5.83 19.84
C ILE A 111 -6.40 5.54 19.11
N PHE A 112 -6.55 4.33 18.59
CA PHE A 112 -7.74 3.90 17.85
C PHE A 112 -8.99 3.96 18.71
N SER A 113 -8.85 3.63 20.00
CA SER A 113 -9.97 3.70 20.95
C SER A 113 -10.47 5.12 21.19
N LYS A 114 -9.60 6.09 21.17
CA LYS A 114 -9.90 7.49 21.50
C LYS A 114 -10.34 8.32 20.30
N ALA A 115 -10.01 7.93 19.08
CA ALA A 115 -10.48 8.62 17.88
C ALA A 115 -12.01 8.65 17.81
N HIS A 116 -12.59 9.66 17.17
CA HIS A 116 -14.06 9.75 16.93
C HIS A 116 -14.48 8.69 15.92
N SER A 117 -13.79 8.61 14.81
CA SER A 117 -14.00 7.58 13.79
C SER A 117 -12.68 7.16 13.14
N ILE A 118 -12.72 6.06 12.40
CA ILE A 118 -11.57 5.53 11.66
C ILE A 118 -11.99 5.30 10.22
N ILE A 119 -11.15 5.75 9.28
CA ILE A 119 -11.23 5.42 7.87
C ILE A 119 -10.13 4.40 7.57
N THR A 120 -10.44 3.36 6.82
CA THR A 120 -9.45 2.37 6.39
C THR A 120 -9.70 1.90 4.96
N VAL A 121 -8.71 1.25 4.37
CA VAL A 121 -8.62 1.00 2.93
C VAL A 121 -9.22 -0.32 2.46
N SER A 122 -9.62 -1.22 3.38
CA SER A 122 -10.21 -2.53 3.02
C SER A 122 -11.07 -3.10 4.15
N TYR A 123 -12.01 -4.00 3.82
CA TYR A 123 -12.78 -4.74 4.82
C TYR A 123 -11.89 -5.69 5.63
N SER A 124 -10.84 -6.23 5.01
CA SER A 124 -9.82 -7.04 5.69
C SER A 124 -9.14 -6.22 6.77
N MET A 125 -8.79 -4.97 6.48
CA MET A 125 -8.17 -4.06 7.45
C MET A 125 -9.15 -3.64 8.54
N LYS A 126 -10.42 -3.35 8.18
CA LYS A 126 -11.50 -3.12 9.15
C LYS A 126 -11.63 -4.27 10.16
N LYS A 127 -11.51 -5.53 9.70
CA LYS A 127 -11.53 -6.71 10.60
C LYS A 127 -10.32 -6.71 11.55
N VAL A 128 -9.12 -6.38 11.05
CA VAL A 128 -7.91 -6.29 11.88
C VAL A 128 -8.08 -5.23 12.97
N ILE A 129 -8.50 -4.01 12.59
CA ILE A 129 -8.70 -2.90 13.54
C ILE A 129 -9.78 -3.25 14.57
N LYS A 130 -10.93 -3.82 14.14
CA LYS A 130 -11.98 -4.28 15.07
C LYS A 130 -11.46 -5.29 16.08
N LYS A 131 -10.64 -6.25 15.63
CA LYS A 131 -10.05 -7.26 16.53
C LYS A 131 -9.07 -6.63 17.54
N MET A 132 -8.39 -5.55 17.17
CA MET A 132 -7.52 -4.81 18.10
C MET A 132 -8.31 -4.07 19.17
N LEU A 133 -9.50 -3.55 18.84
CA LEU A 133 -10.28 -2.69 19.71
C LEU A 133 -11.11 -3.42 20.74
N ASN A 134 -11.61 -4.63 20.45
CA ASN A 134 -12.52 -5.44 21.29
C ASN A 134 -13.86 -4.77 21.66
N TYR A 135 -14.30 -3.72 20.95
CA TYR A 135 -15.60 -3.04 21.14
C TYR A 135 -16.06 -2.37 19.85
N LYS A 136 -17.32 -1.89 19.84
CA LYS A 136 -17.89 -1.20 18.68
C LYS A 136 -17.24 0.18 18.51
N LYS A 137 -16.64 0.40 17.36
CA LYS A 137 -16.14 1.67 16.88
C LYS A 137 -16.63 1.87 15.45
N GLU A 138 -16.97 3.10 15.11
CA GLU A 138 -17.31 3.43 13.73
C GLU A 138 -16.04 3.40 12.86
N ILE A 139 -16.05 2.51 11.88
CA ILE A 139 -14.92 2.29 10.96
C ILE A 139 -15.47 2.26 9.54
N TYR A 140 -15.15 3.29 8.80
CA TYR A 140 -15.48 3.41 7.38
C TYR A 140 -14.46 2.69 6.53
N VAL A 141 -14.91 2.07 5.44
CA VAL A 141 -14.02 1.45 4.44
C VAL A 141 -14.13 2.26 3.16
N ILE A 142 -13.03 2.90 2.80
CA ILE A 142 -12.91 3.64 1.55
C ILE A 142 -11.71 3.08 0.78
N LYS A 143 -12.00 2.21 -0.19
CA LYS A 143 -10.99 1.54 -1.01
C LYS A 143 -10.28 2.55 -1.91
N PRO A 144 -8.96 2.43 -2.16
CA PRO A 144 -8.23 3.24 -3.12
C PRO A 144 -8.81 3.18 -4.53
N GLY A 145 -8.59 4.24 -5.29
CA GLY A 145 -8.79 4.27 -6.73
C GLY A 145 -7.54 3.83 -7.49
N VAL A 146 -7.70 3.73 -8.81
CA VAL A 146 -6.63 3.56 -9.79
C VAL A 146 -6.67 4.74 -10.73
N ASP A 147 -5.51 5.26 -11.13
CA ASP A 147 -5.41 6.40 -12.02
C ASP A 147 -5.92 6.06 -13.42
N ASP A 148 -6.54 7.03 -14.08
CA ASP A 148 -7.21 6.82 -15.38
C ASP A 148 -6.25 6.29 -16.45
N ILE A 149 -4.96 6.60 -16.38
CA ILE A 149 -3.94 6.09 -17.30
C ILE A 149 -3.88 4.55 -17.35
N TYR A 150 -4.15 3.86 -16.24
CA TYR A 150 -4.20 2.38 -16.21
C TYR A 150 -5.45 1.83 -16.89
N HIS A 151 -6.54 2.59 -16.93
CA HIS A 151 -7.81 2.19 -17.55
C HIS A 151 -7.80 2.35 -19.08
N HIS A 152 -7.15 3.39 -19.59
CA HIS A 152 -7.22 3.80 -20.98
C HIS A 152 -6.03 3.42 -21.85
N ASN A 153 -5.06 2.70 -21.29
CA ASN A 153 -3.87 2.33 -22.01
C ASN A 153 -4.10 1.07 -22.89
N HIS A 154 -4.44 1.27 -24.17
CA HIS A 154 -4.78 0.21 -25.13
C HIS A 154 -3.61 -0.26 -26.03
N VAL A 155 -2.37 0.17 -25.74
CA VAL A 155 -1.20 -0.23 -26.53
C VAL A 155 -0.96 -1.73 -26.38
N ASN A 156 -1.08 -2.47 -27.49
CA ASN A 156 -0.65 -3.86 -27.55
C ASN A 156 0.88 -3.90 -27.64
N VAL A 157 1.49 -4.62 -26.72
CA VAL A 157 2.95 -4.79 -26.66
C VAL A 157 3.22 -6.29 -26.60
N GLU A 158 4.20 -6.75 -27.37
CA GLU A 158 4.70 -8.12 -27.25
C GLU A 158 5.31 -8.33 -25.87
N ARG A 159 4.90 -9.38 -25.19
CA ARG A 159 5.37 -9.72 -23.85
C ARG A 159 6.64 -10.56 -23.91
N THR A 160 7.55 -10.24 -23.04
CA THR A 160 8.75 -11.02 -22.79
C THR A 160 8.60 -11.86 -21.53
N TYR A 161 9.39 -12.91 -21.39
CA TYR A 161 9.43 -13.76 -20.19
C TYR A 161 10.01 -12.99 -18.99
N ASN A 162 9.40 -11.86 -18.67
CA ASN A 162 9.75 -11.02 -17.53
C ASN A 162 8.68 -11.15 -16.43
N ILE A 163 9.13 -11.41 -15.23
CA ILE A 163 8.36 -11.30 -14.02
C ILE A 163 8.57 -9.90 -13.48
N VAL A 164 7.51 -9.20 -13.12
CA VAL A 164 7.62 -7.86 -12.55
C VAL A 164 6.98 -7.79 -11.16
N THR A 165 7.61 -7.05 -10.25
CA THR A 165 7.07 -6.71 -8.94
C THR A 165 7.28 -5.23 -8.67
N THR A 166 6.31 -4.57 -8.01
CA THR A 166 6.39 -3.14 -7.71
C THR A 166 6.18 -2.83 -6.24
N GLY A 167 6.86 -1.80 -5.75
CA GLY A 167 6.83 -1.29 -4.39
C GLY A 167 8.20 -1.28 -3.72
N SER A 168 8.34 -0.54 -2.62
CA SER A 168 9.60 -0.38 -1.89
C SER A 168 10.24 -1.73 -1.54
N VAL A 169 11.55 -1.83 -1.67
CA VAL A 169 12.32 -3.05 -1.42
C VAL A 169 12.52 -3.24 0.09
N ILE A 170 11.50 -3.75 0.75
CA ILE A 170 11.46 -3.98 2.20
C ILE A 170 11.10 -5.44 2.53
N ARG A 171 11.45 -5.89 3.75
CA ARG A 171 11.25 -7.29 4.20
C ARG A 171 9.80 -7.78 4.07
N ARG A 172 8.82 -6.91 4.23
CA ARG A 172 7.39 -7.22 4.10
C ARG A 172 7.02 -7.66 2.69
N LYS A 173 7.64 -7.07 1.67
CA LYS A 173 7.41 -7.40 0.25
C LYS A 173 7.99 -8.75 -0.18
N ASN A 174 8.91 -9.31 0.62
CA ASN A 174 9.44 -10.67 0.43
C ASN A 174 10.10 -10.92 -0.95
N ILE A 175 10.88 -9.92 -1.40
CA ILE A 175 11.57 -9.95 -2.70
C ILE A 175 12.53 -11.14 -2.80
N GLU A 176 13.12 -11.56 -1.67
CA GLU A 176 13.95 -12.77 -1.60
C GLU A 176 13.24 -14.00 -2.19
N LYS A 177 11.92 -14.11 -1.97
CA LYS A 177 11.15 -15.25 -2.50
C LYS A 177 10.93 -15.12 -4.03
N CYS A 178 10.83 -13.91 -4.57
CA CYS A 178 10.77 -13.69 -6.02
C CYS A 178 12.08 -14.12 -6.70
N ILE A 179 13.24 -13.77 -6.11
CA ILE A 179 14.56 -14.18 -6.59
C ILE A 179 14.72 -15.69 -6.50
N GLU A 180 14.29 -16.30 -5.39
CA GLU A 180 14.30 -17.76 -5.22
C GLU A 180 13.45 -18.45 -6.31
N VAL A 181 12.24 -17.96 -6.61
CA VAL A 181 11.41 -18.49 -7.70
C VAL A 181 12.12 -18.40 -9.04
N LEU A 182 12.75 -17.26 -9.35
CA LEU A 182 13.48 -17.06 -10.60
C LEU A 182 14.61 -18.08 -10.78
N SER A 183 15.28 -18.50 -9.70
CA SER A 183 16.39 -19.46 -9.77
C SER A 183 15.97 -20.85 -10.25
N TYR A 184 14.69 -21.19 -10.17
CA TYR A 184 14.12 -22.46 -10.65
C TYR A 184 13.50 -22.37 -12.06
N LEU A 185 13.47 -21.17 -12.64
CA LEU A 185 12.95 -20.96 -14.00
C LEU A 185 14.09 -20.97 -15.02
N ASP A 186 13.78 -21.35 -16.27
CA ASP A 186 14.74 -21.37 -17.38
C ASP A 186 15.33 -20.00 -17.64
N ASN A 187 16.47 -19.98 -18.36
CA ASN A 187 17.29 -18.78 -18.55
C ASN A 187 16.61 -17.65 -19.33
N LYS A 188 15.51 -17.92 -20.03
CA LYS A 188 14.71 -16.88 -20.71
C LYS A 188 13.96 -15.96 -19.74
N TRP A 189 13.71 -16.41 -18.50
CA TRP A 189 13.02 -15.62 -17.51
C TRP A 189 13.92 -14.58 -16.85
N THR A 190 13.38 -13.38 -16.69
CA THR A 190 14.00 -12.26 -15.98
C THR A 190 13.09 -11.74 -14.87
N LEU A 191 13.61 -10.95 -13.95
CA LEU A 191 12.86 -10.31 -12.87
C LEU A 191 13.14 -8.81 -12.83
N SER A 192 12.11 -8.01 -13.00
CA SER A 192 12.13 -6.57 -12.82
C SER A 192 11.58 -6.20 -11.44
N ILE A 193 12.38 -5.52 -10.63
CA ILE A 193 12.02 -5.03 -9.31
C ILE A 193 11.94 -3.51 -9.41
N ILE A 194 10.72 -2.95 -9.27
CA ILE A 194 10.46 -1.52 -9.42
C ILE A 194 10.02 -0.95 -8.09
N GLY A 195 10.71 0.07 -7.62
CA GLY A 195 10.41 0.77 -6.38
C GLY A 195 11.66 1.20 -5.65
N ASP A 196 11.49 2.05 -4.67
CA ASP A 196 12.58 2.63 -3.91
C ASP A 196 13.36 1.57 -3.12
N TYR A 197 14.68 1.74 -3.06
CA TYR A 197 15.58 0.91 -2.27
C TYR A 197 16.80 1.69 -1.80
N ASP A 198 17.28 1.34 -0.62
CA ASP A 198 18.52 1.87 -0.05
C ASP A 198 19.64 0.82 -0.20
N ILE A 199 20.69 1.17 -0.94
CA ILE A 199 21.86 0.30 -1.14
C ILE A 199 22.62 0.00 0.17
N THR A 200 22.44 0.84 1.19
CA THR A 200 23.05 0.67 2.50
C THR A 200 22.25 -0.28 3.40
N ASP A 201 20.97 -0.52 3.08
CA ASP A 201 20.08 -1.38 3.85
C ASP A 201 20.56 -2.85 3.83
N ASN A 202 20.54 -3.46 4.99
CA ASN A 202 20.92 -4.87 5.16
C ASN A 202 20.03 -5.85 4.37
N TYR A 203 18.78 -5.47 4.12
CA TYR A 203 17.88 -6.29 3.32
C TYR A 203 18.27 -6.27 1.85
N TYR A 204 18.59 -5.07 1.29
CA TYR A 204 19.10 -4.96 -0.08
C TYR A 204 20.40 -5.76 -0.25
N LYS A 205 21.36 -5.61 0.66
CA LYS A 205 22.63 -6.38 0.64
C LYS A 205 22.37 -7.88 0.65
N LYS A 206 21.43 -8.34 1.46
CA LYS A 206 21.00 -9.74 1.47
C LYS A 206 20.45 -10.20 0.11
N LEU A 207 19.64 -9.37 -0.56
CA LEU A 207 19.10 -9.68 -1.89
C LEU A 207 20.21 -9.80 -2.94
N LYS A 208 21.20 -8.90 -2.92
CA LYS A 208 22.38 -8.97 -3.81
C LYS A 208 23.19 -10.25 -3.60
N LEU A 209 23.42 -10.65 -2.34
CA LEU A 209 24.10 -11.93 -2.05
C LEU A 209 23.29 -13.13 -2.56
N LEU A 210 21.96 -13.08 -2.50
CA LEU A 210 21.11 -14.15 -3.00
C LEU A 210 21.14 -14.26 -4.52
N ILE A 211 21.17 -13.11 -5.24
CA ILE A 211 21.30 -13.02 -6.67
C ILE A 211 22.64 -13.65 -7.13
N ASN A 212 23.73 -13.25 -6.50
CA ASN A 212 25.07 -13.80 -6.82
C ASN A 212 25.15 -15.31 -6.53
N LYS A 213 24.60 -15.75 -5.39
CA LYS A 213 24.55 -17.18 -5.01
C LYS A 213 23.87 -18.06 -6.07
N HIS A 214 22.87 -17.53 -6.76
CA HIS A 214 22.12 -18.25 -7.78
C HIS A 214 22.55 -17.91 -9.22
N ASN A 215 23.63 -17.14 -9.43
CA ASN A 215 24.13 -16.68 -10.74
C ASN A 215 23.05 -15.95 -11.57
N LEU A 216 22.30 -15.05 -10.92
CA LEU A 216 21.16 -14.33 -11.51
C LEU A 216 21.47 -12.87 -11.86
N ASP A 217 22.74 -12.43 -11.84
CA ASP A 217 23.13 -11.04 -12.00
C ASP A 217 22.61 -10.41 -13.30
N ASN A 218 22.60 -11.20 -14.40
CA ASN A 218 22.09 -10.77 -15.71
C ASN A 218 20.58 -10.97 -15.87
N ARG A 219 19.89 -11.50 -14.86
CA ARG A 219 18.46 -11.84 -14.93
C ARG A 219 17.60 -11.03 -13.96
N VAL A 220 18.20 -10.29 -13.03
CA VAL A 220 17.48 -9.46 -12.04
C VAL A 220 17.87 -8.01 -12.21
N THR A 221 16.88 -7.15 -12.42
CA THR A 221 17.06 -5.69 -12.55
C THR A 221 16.32 -4.96 -11.46
N PHE A 222 17.03 -4.11 -10.71
CA PHE A 222 16.45 -3.10 -9.82
C PHE A 222 16.31 -1.79 -10.59
N HIS A 223 15.09 -1.38 -10.87
CA HIS A 223 14.82 -0.15 -11.66
C HIS A 223 14.83 1.12 -10.80
N GLY A 224 14.77 0.98 -9.47
CA GLY A 224 14.50 2.13 -8.62
C GLY A 224 13.06 2.64 -8.72
N MET A 225 12.84 3.85 -8.25
CA MET A 225 11.58 4.56 -8.42
C MET A 225 11.44 5.02 -9.87
N ILE A 226 10.33 4.70 -10.50
CA ILE A 226 9.96 5.20 -11.83
C ILE A 226 8.87 6.26 -11.63
N GLU A 227 9.22 7.53 -11.84
CA GLU A 227 8.32 8.67 -11.64
C GLU A 227 7.31 8.81 -12.78
N ASN A 228 7.72 8.50 -14.01
CA ASN A 228 6.86 8.56 -15.17
C ASN A 228 5.94 7.33 -15.22
N GLU A 229 4.64 7.53 -15.00
CA GLU A 229 3.65 6.45 -15.02
C GLU A 229 3.55 5.75 -16.39
N THR A 230 3.82 6.45 -17.49
CA THR A 230 3.81 5.84 -18.83
C THR A 230 4.93 4.81 -18.96
N ASP A 231 6.13 5.13 -18.47
CA ASP A 231 7.28 4.22 -18.48
C ASP A 231 7.03 3.00 -17.59
N LEU A 232 6.47 3.22 -16.40
CA LEU A 232 6.05 2.15 -15.50
C LEU A 232 5.04 1.21 -16.19
N ILE A 233 4.02 1.76 -16.81
CA ILE A 233 2.98 0.99 -17.52
C ILE A 233 3.61 0.21 -18.69
N MET A 234 4.57 0.78 -19.41
CA MET A 234 5.26 0.08 -20.50
C MET A 234 6.05 -1.13 -20.01
N ILE A 235 6.77 -1.02 -18.89
CA ILE A 235 7.47 -2.17 -18.29
C ILE A 235 6.47 -3.23 -17.83
N LEU A 236 5.40 -2.81 -17.15
CA LEU A 236 4.34 -3.72 -16.73
C LEU A 236 3.75 -4.47 -17.92
N LYS A 237 3.38 -3.78 -19.00
CA LYS A 237 2.77 -4.38 -20.20
C LYS A 237 3.69 -5.35 -20.95
N LYS A 238 4.99 -5.03 -21.01
CA LYS A 238 6.01 -5.91 -21.60
C LYS A 238 6.26 -7.16 -20.77
N SER A 239 5.86 -7.15 -19.50
CA SER A 239 6.06 -8.30 -18.61
C SER A 239 5.02 -9.40 -18.85
N MET A 240 5.42 -10.65 -18.65
CA MET A 240 4.55 -11.82 -18.74
C MET A 240 3.64 -11.93 -17.52
N ILE A 241 4.18 -11.66 -16.33
CA ILE A 241 3.52 -11.89 -15.05
C ILE A 241 3.86 -10.79 -14.06
N TYR A 242 2.86 -10.40 -13.29
CA TYR A 242 3.07 -9.61 -12.07
C TYR A 242 3.11 -10.56 -10.85
N ILE A 243 4.15 -10.45 -10.03
CA ILE A 243 4.29 -11.26 -8.82
C ILE A 243 4.28 -10.39 -7.56
N CYS A 244 3.47 -10.77 -6.57
CA CYS A 244 3.45 -10.11 -5.26
C CYS A 244 3.44 -11.13 -4.13
N LEU A 245 4.59 -11.39 -3.55
CA LEU A 245 4.79 -12.38 -2.48
C LEU A 245 4.83 -11.74 -1.09
N SER A 246 4.16 -10.60 -0.93
CA SER A 246 4.09 -9.88 0.34
C SER A 246 3.57 -10.76 1.48
N LYS A 247 4.17 -10.60 2.65
CA LYS A 247 3.75 -11.27 3.90
C LYS A 247 2.52 -10.63 4.52
N TYR A 248 2.31 -9.34 4.24
CA TYR A 248 1.20 -8.53 4.74
C TYR A 248 0.96 -7.33 3.83
N GLU A 249 -0.31 -6.93 3.65
CA GLU A 249 -0.73 -5.75 2.88
C GLU A 249 -2.01 -5.14 3.47
N GLY A 250 -2.12 -3.81 3.38
CA GLY A 250 -3.33 -3.09 3.74
C GLY A 250 -4.40 -3.12 2.63
N TYR A 251 -3.96 -2.97 1.38
CA TYR A 251 -4.81 -3.01 0.19
C TYR A 251 -4.17 -3.71 -1.00
N GLY A 252 -2.92 -3.33 -1.35
CA GLY A 252 -2.21 -3.84 -2.51
C GLY A 252 -2.52 -3.06 -3.79
N MET A 253 -2.40 -1.73 -3.76
CA MET A 253 -2.69 -0.84 -4.92
C MET A 253 -1.97 -1.31 -6.18
N ALA A 254 -0.67 -1.57 -6.09
CA ALA A 254 0.15 -2.02 -7.20
C ALA A 254 -0.36 -3.31 -7.87
N ASN A 255 -0.97 -4.22 -7.11
CA ASN A 255 -1.59 -5.43 -7.68
C ASN A 255 -2.84 -5.07 -8.50
N ILE A 256 -3.62 -4.09 -8.04
CA ILE A 256 -4.81 -3.65 -8.77
C ILE A 256 -4.42 -2.87 -10.03
N GLU A 257 -3.40 -2.02 -9.95
CA GLU A 257 -2.82 -1.32 -11.11
C GLU A 257 -2.36 -2.32 -12.18
N ALA A 258 -1.56 -3.31 -11.80
CA ALA A 258 -1.11 -4.37 -12.70
C ALA A 258 -2.28 -5.20 -13.27
N ALA A 259 -3.26 -5.52 -12.45
CA ALA A 259 -4.46 -6.25 -12.88
C ALA A 259 -5.33 -5.44 -13.85
N THR A 260 -5.45 -4.13 -13.63
CA THR A 260 -6.25 -3.23 -14.48
C THR A 260 -5.71 -3.13 -15.90
N ILE A 261 -4.39 -3.17 -16.09
CA ILE A 261 -3.77 -3.25 -17.42
C ILE A 261 -3.76 -4.67 -17.99
N GLY A 262 -4.31 -5.65 -17.27
CA GLY A 262 -4.50 -7.02 -17.76
C GLY A 262 -3.30 -7.96 -17.54
N LEU A 263 -2.38 -7.67 -16.62
CA LEU A 263 -1.34 -8.63 -16.25
C LEU A 263 -1.94 -9.80 -15.47
N PRO A 264 -1.54 -11.06 -15.79
CA PRO A 264 -1.77 -12.19 -14.91
C PRO A 264 -0.98 -12.01 -13.60
N LEU A 265 -1.61 -12.33 -12.46
CA LEU A 265 -1.02 -12.13 -11.15
C LEU A 265 -0.74 -13.44 -10.43
N VAL A 266 0.44 -13.56 -9.85
CA VAL A 266 0.77 -14.59 -8.85
C VAL A 266 0.95 -13.88 -7.50
N VAL A 267 0.06 -14.12 -6.57
CA VAL A 267 0.00 -13.37 -5.30
C VAL A 267 -0.12 -14.27 -4.09
N THR A 268 0.44 -13.84 -2.98
CA THR A 268 0.26 -14.54 -1.69
C THR A 268 -1.24 -14.64 -1.35
N ASP A 269 -1.65 -15.75 -0.77
CA ASP A 269 -3.01 -15.95 -0.28
C ASP A 269 -3.27 -15.11 0.98
N LEU A 270 -3.52 -13.82 0.78
CA LEU A 270 -3.87 -12.87 1.83
C LEU A 270 -5.38 -12.54 1.78
N PRO A 271 -6.05 -12.37 2.93
CA PRO A 271 -7.47 -11.99 2.97
C PRO A 271 -7.78 -10.74 2.14
N VAL A 272 -6.90 -9.73 2.15
CA VAL A 272 -7.05 -8.50 1.38
C VAL A 272 -6.94 -8.74 -0.13
N PHE A 273 -6.11 -9.67 -0.58
CA PHE A 273 -6.01 -10.00 -2.00
C PHE A 273 -7.22 -10.81 -2.47
N ARG A 274 -7.75 -11.72 -1.62
CA ARG A 274 -9.02 -12.39 -1.90
C ARG A 274 -10.19 -11.42 -1.99
N GLU A 275 -10.16 -10.34 -1.20
CA GLU A 275 -11.16 -9.28 -1.25
C GLU A 275 -11.06 -8.42 -2.51
N ASN A 276 -9.85 -7.99 -2.88
CA ASN A 276 -9.64 -6.94 -3.87
C ASN A 276 -9.39 -7.46 -5.29
N LEU A 277 -8.86 -8.68 -5.43
CA LEU A 277 -8.54 -9.28 -6.73
C LEU A 277 -9.62 -10.23 -7.26
N LYS A 278 -10.80 -10.22 -6.64
CA LYS A 278 -11.92 -11.04 -7.12
C LYS A 278 -12.29 -10.63 -8.56
N GLY A 279 -12.28 -11.61 -9.47
CA GLY A 279 -12.59 -11.41 -10.90
C GLY A 279 -11.35 -11.15 -11.79
N TYR A 280 -10.25 -10.64 -11.28
CA TYR A 280 -9.02 -10.48 -12.06
C TYR A 280 -8.32 -11.82 -12.31
N ASN A 281 -7.48 -11.88 -13.34
CA ASN A 281 -6.67 -13.05 -13.66
C ASN A 281 -5.55 -13.22 -12.65
N ARG A 282 -5.70 -14.14 -11.70
CA ARG A 282 -4.76 -14.32 -10.56
C ARG A 282 -4.71 -15.75 -10.08
N LYS A 283 -3.58 -16.10 -9.48
CA LYS A 283 -3.38 -17.33 -8.71
C LYS A 283 -2.92 -17.00 -7.30
N TYR A 284 -3.62 -17.51 -6.30
CA TYR A 284 -3.24 -17.37 -4.90
C TYR A 284 -2.29 -18.50 -4.51
N ILE A 285 -1.20 -18.16 -3.85
CA ILE A 285 -0.15 -19.11 -3.49
C ILE A 285 0.17 -19.11 -1.99
N ASN A 286 0.69 -20.25 -1.53
CA ASN A 286 1.22 -20.39 -0.18
C ASN A 286 2.74 -20.21 -0.19
N LEU A 287 3.25 -19.25 0.57
CA LEU A 287 4.70 -18.93 0.63
C LEU A 287 5.58 -20.07 1.13
N LYS A 288 5.02 -21.08 1.82
CA LYS A 288 5.78 -22.23 2.36
C LYS A 288 6.16 -23.27 1.30
N LYS A 289 5.47 -23.28 0.16
CA LYS A 289 5.64 -24.29 -0.88
C LYS A 289 6.18 -23.65 -2.16
N ILE A 290 7.51 -23.63 -2.33
CA ILE A 290 8.15 -22.98 -3.48
C ILE A 290 7.65 -23.53 -4.82
N ASN A 291 7.51 -24.84 -4.94
CA ASN A 291 7.05 -25.48 -6.18
C ASN A 291 5.67 -24.97 -6.61
N THR A 292 4.74 -24.75 -5.68
CA THR A 292 3.42 -24.19 -6.02
C THR A 292 3.50 -22.77 -6.57
N ILE A 293 4.54 -22.01 -6.24
CA ILE A 293 4.76 -20.67 -6.78
C ILE A 293 5.34 -20.77 -8.19
N ILE A 294 6.30 -21.67 -8.40
CA ILE A 294 6.91 -21.93 -9.70
C ILE A 294 5.85 -22.40 -10.70
N ASP A 295 5.02 -23.38 -10.30
CA ASP A 295 3.92 -23.89 -11.13
C ASP A 295 2.91 -22.79 -11.44
N ALA A 296 2.58 -21.95 -10.44
CA ALA A 296 1.69 -20.81 -10.64
C ALA A 296 2.24 -19.80 -11.65
N VAL A 297 3.55 -19.52 -11.64
CA VAL A 297 4.20 -18.64 -12.62
C VAL A 297 4.10 -19.24 -14.03
N LYS A 298 4.40 -20.53 -14.20
CA LYS A 298 4.32 -21.20 -15.49
C LYS A 298 2.89 -21.23 -16.03
N ASP A 299 1.93 -21.66 -15.21
CA ASP A 299 0.51 -21.73 -15.60
C ASP A 299 -0.05 -20.36 -16.00
N MET A 300 0.27 -19.32 -15.20
CA MET A 300 -0.24 -17.98 -15.47
C MET A 300 0.40 -17.33 -16.70
N ALA A 301 1.61 -17.74 -17.10
CA ALA A 301 2.26 -17.29 -18.34
C ALA A 301 1.52 -17.75 -19.60
N GLU A 302 0.83 -18.88 -19.54
CA GLU A 302 0.07 -19.45 -20.66
C GLU A 302 -1.35 -18.88 -20.74
N THR A 303 -1.79 -18.13 -19.72
CA THR A 303 -3.16 -17.61 -19.69
C THR A 303 -3.35 -16.41 -20.62
N LYS A 304 -4.47 -16.41 -21.35
CA LYS A 304 -4.88 -15.25 -22.14
C LYS A 304 -5.23 -14.07 -21.24
N VAL A 305 -4.92 -12.87 -21.70
CA VAL A 305 -5.29 -11.63 -21.00
C VAL A 305 -6.80 -11.47 -20.99
N HIS A 306 -7.41 -11.52 -19.83
CA HIS A 306 -8.82 -11.15 -19.67
C HIS A 306 -8.92 -9.68 -19.28
N LYS A 307 -9.41 -8.85 -20.20
CA LYS A 307 -9.86 -7.49 -19.88
C LYS A 307 -11.30 -7.60 -19.41
N ASN A 308 -11.64 -6.92 -18.31
CA ASN A 308 -13.00 -6.37 -18.07
C ASN A 308 -13.37 -6.16 -16.60
N ILE A 309 -12.41 -5.83 -15.73
CA ILE A 309 -12.78 -5.40 -14.39
C ILE A 309 -12.37 -3.95 -14.22
N THR A 310 -13.37 -3.12 -13.97
CA THR A 310 -13.14 -1.70 -13.71
C THR A 310 -12.76 -1.52 -12.24
N ALA A 311 -11.52 -1.13 -11.98
CA ALA A 311 -11.11 -0.69 -10.65
C ALA A 311 -11.85 0.61 -10.24
N HIS A 312 -11.88 0.90 -8.95
CA HIS A 312 -12.46 2.16 -8.48
C HIS A 312 -11.69 3.35 -9.05
N LYS A 313 -12.42 4.40 -9.46
CA LYS A 313 -11.82 5.67 -9.87
C LYS A 313 -11.64 6.58 -8.66
N TRP A 314 -10.61 7.40 -8.67
CA TRP A 314 -10.33 8.34 -7.58
C TRP A 314 -11.47 9.32 -7.33
N LYS A 315 -12.22 9.71 -8.37
CA LYS A 315 -13.43 10.55 -8.23
C LYS A 315 -14.47 9.94 -7.30
N ASP A 316 -14.73 8.63 -7.44
CA ASP A 316 -15.73 7.92 -6.61
C ASP A 316 -15.21 7.76 -5.16
N VAL A 317 -13.91 7.55 -5.01
CA VAL A 317 -13.24 7.45 -3.72
C VAL A 317 -13.32 8.77 -2.96
N GLY A 318 -12.97 9.87 -3.63
CA GLY A 318 -13.02 11.21 -3.05
C GLY A 318 -14.44 11.64 -2.65
N TYR A 319 -15.46 11.29 -3.46
CA TYR A 319 -16.86 11.54 -3.10
C TYR A 319 -17.27 10.83 -1.80
N LYS A 320 -16.91 9.54 -1.65
CA LYS A 320 -17.15 8.78 -0.42
C LYS A 320 -16.43 9.39 0.77
N PHE A 321 -15.20 9.84 0.55
CA PHE A 321 -14.39 10.46 1.58
C PHE A 321 -15.01 11.76 2.10
N LYS A 322 -15.42 12.65 1.19
CA LYS A 322 -16.13 13.90 1.50
C LYS A 322 -17.40 13.64 2.33
N ARG A 323 -18.16 12.62 1.95
CA ARG A 323 -19.36 12.22 2.67
C ARG A 323 -19.05 11.81 4.12
N VAL A 324 -18.05 10.94 4.31
CA VAL A 324 -17.64 10.49 5.67
C VAL A 324 -17.15 11.65 6.52
N LEU A 325 -16.37 12.60 5.94
CA LEU A 325 -15.91 13.78 6.69
C LEU A 325 -17.06 14.69 7.15
N ASN A 326 -18.16 14.74 6.38
CA ASN A 326 -19.35 15.53 6.77
C ASN A 326 -20.22 14.82 7.81
N GLU A 327 -20.33 13.50 7.78
CA GLU A 327 -21.13 12.68 8.69
C GLU A 327 -20.40 12.40 10.02
N SER A 328 -19.07 12.43 10.01
CA SER A 328 -18.22 12.18 11.19
C SER A 328 -18.02 13.46 11.98
#